data_54b09d6e5bc073914d5b3c70da666640
#
_entry.id   54b09d6e5bc073914d5b3c70da666640
#
_cell.length_a   1.000
_cell.length_b   1.000
_cell.length_c   1.000
_cell.angle_alpha   90.00
_cell.angle_beta   90.00
_cell.angle_gamma   90.00
#
_symmetry.space_group_name_H-M   'P 1'
#
loop_
_entity.id
_entity.type
_entity.pdbx_description
1 polymer ?
#
loop_
_entity_poly.entity_id
_entity_poly.type
_entity_poly.pdbx_seq_one_letter_code
_entity_poly.pdbx_strand_id
1 'polypeptide(L)'
;MTAVTREHKDQALGRIKSDPFVKRLGFERFESMGTLVWPEKWPAIRDIAVADDRIYVRTAPTRDGRETWVILTLEGTDAGRADLPPVDDAPFLATLNGVHYHTVHNGHLYVIRNNERTDDWELLVERIR
;
A
#
# COMPACT_ATOMS: atom_id res chain seq x y z
N MET A 1 -9.81 14.39 5.83
CA MET A 1 -9.10 13.08 5.92
C MET A 1 -10.10 11.94 5.92
N THR A 2 -9.77 10.86 5.24
CA THR A 2 -10.64 9.69 5.10
C THR A 2 -10.64 8.86 6.39
N ALA A 3 -11.83 8.49 6.87
CA ALA A 3 -11.96 7.66 8.07
C ALA A 3 -11.48 6.21 7.83
N VAL A 4 -10.91 5.61 8.84
CA VAL A 4 -10.60 4.18 8.84
C VAL A 4 -11.87 3.43 9.23
N THR A 5 -12.43 2.67 8.29
CA THR A 5 -13.67 1.93 8.51
C THR A 5 -13.40 0.57 9.17
N ARG A 6 -14.47 -0.06 9.66
CA ARG A 6 -14.39 -1.45 10.16
C ARG A 6 -13.89 -2.40 9.07
N GLU A 7 -14.35 -2.21 7.85
CA GLU A 7 -13.91 -3.02 6.71
C GLU A 7 -12.39 -2.90 6.47
N HIS A 8 -11.83 -1.70 6.56
CA HIS A 8 -10.39 -1.50 6.48
C HIS A 8 -9.64 -2.28 7.57
N LYS A 9 -10.15 -2.26 8.80
CA LYS A 9 -9.56 -3.00 9.92
C LYS A 9 -9.64 -4.51 9.70
N ASP A 10 -10.77 -5.01 9.24
CA ASP A 10 -10.97 -6.43 8.97
C ASP A 10 -10.05 -6.93 7.85
N GLN A 11 -9.87 -6.15 6.79
CA GLN A 11 -8.91 -6.45 5.72
C GLN A 11 -7.48 -6.49 6.23
N ALA A 12 -7.08 -5.50 7.03
CA ALA A 12 -5.74 -5.44 7.61
C ALA A 12 -5.49 -6.63 8.55
N LEU A 13 -6.47 -6.98 9.40
CA LEU A 13 -6.38 -8.16 10.25
C LEU A 13 -6.26 -9.46 9.44
N GLY A 14 -7.02 -9.58 8.35
CA GLY A 14 -6.92 -10.71 7.44
C GLY A 14 -5.52 -10.87 6.85
N ARG A 15 -4.89 -9.78 6.45
CA ARG A 15 -3.51 -9.78 5.95
C ARG A 15 -2.51 -10.19 7.04
N ILE A 16 -2.64 -9.65 8.24
CA ILE A 16 -1.78 -10.01 9.38
C ILE A 16 -1.91 -11.51 9.68
N LYS A 17 -3.13 -12.01 9.78
CA LYS A 17 -3.39 -13.42 10.06
C LYS A 17 -2.89 -14.36 8.97
N SER A 18 -2.86 -13.91 7.72
CA SER A 18 -2.35 -14.70 6.59
C SER A 18 -0.84 -14.61 6.40
N ASP A 19 -0.15 -13.72 7.13
CA ASP A 19 1.30 -13.64 7.08
C ASP A 19 1.94 -14.97 7.56
N PRO A 20 2.90 -15.53 6.80
CA PRO A 20 3.52 -16.83 7.15
C PRO A 20 4.16 -16.86 8.53
N PHE A 21 4.78 -15.76 8.97
CA PHE A 21 5.36 -15.65 10.31
C PHE A 21 4.30 -15.69 11.38
N VAL A 22 3.22 -14.91 11.21
CA VAL A 22 2.10 -14.85 12.15
C VAL A 22 1.39 -16.20 12.25
N LYS A 23 1.18 -16.88 11.11
CA LYS A 23 0.62 -18.25 11.10
C LYS A 23 1.48 -19.23 11.86
N ARG A 24 2.80 -19.16 11.71
CA ARG A 24 3.75 -20.03 12.41
C ARG A 24 3.77 -19.78 13.90
N LEU A 25 3.71 -18.52 14.29
CA LEU A 25 3.71 -18.10 15.69
C LEU A 25 2.37 -18.36 16.38
N GLY A 26 1.26 -18.22 15.63
CA GLY A 26 -0.10 -18.18 16.14
C GLY A 26 -0.54 -16.74 16.41
N PHE A 27 -1.74 -16.37 15.95
CA PHE A 27 -2.24 -15.00 16.06
C PHE A 27 -2.37 -14.54 17.53
N GLU A 28 -2.86 -15.38 18.42
CA GLU A 28 -2.97 -15.04 19.85
C GLU A 28 -1.62 -14.69 20.47
N ARG A 29 -0.60 -15.46 20.13
CA ARG A 29 0.76 -15.19 20.61
C ARG A 29 1.34 -13.93 19.99
N PHE A 30 1.10 -13.70 18.70
CA PHE A 30 1.49 -12.46 18.04
C PHE A 30 0.82 -11.24 18.70
N GLU A 31 -0.49 -11.30 18.94
CA GLU A 31 -1.25 -10.25 19.60
C GLU A 31 -0.75 -9.98 21.03
N SER A 32 -0.34 -11.01 21.76
CA SER A 32 0.20 -10.88 23.11
C SER A 32 1.57 -10.17 23.17
N MET A 33 2.29 -10.08 22.06
CA MET A 33 3.58 -9.41 21.96
C MET A 33 3.47 -7.88 21.90
N GLY A 34 2.29 -7.35 21.66
CA GLY A 34 2.03 -5.92 21.56
C GLY A 34 0.57 -5.62 21.30
N THR A 35 0.21 -4.34 21.38
CA THR A 35 -1.15 -3.88 21.14
C THR A 35 -1.30 -3.37 19.71
N LEU A 36 -2.29 -3.90 19.00
CA LEU A 36 -2.69 -3.34 17.70
C LEU A 36 -3.47 -2.05 17.92
N VAL A 37 -2.94 -0.95 17.44
CA VAL A 37 -3.57 0.37 17.53
C VAL A 37 -4.13 0.73 16.17
N TRP A 38 -5.42 1.06 16.14
CA TRP A 38 -6.11 1.47 14.92
C TRP A 38 -6.32 2.98 14.92
N PRO A 39 -5.75 3.71 13.95
CA PRO A 39 -6.06 5.12 13.82
C PRO A 39 -7.51 5.31 13.39
N GLU A 40 -8.11 6.42 13.81
CA GLU A 40 -9.48 6.77 13.37
C GLU A 40 -9.53 7.22 11.92
N LYS A 41 -8.45 7.80 11.45
CA LYS A 41 -8.34 8.36 10.10
C LYS A 41 -7.07 7.88 9.42
N TRP A 42 -7.14 7.73 8.11
CA TRP A 42 -5.98 7.46 7.30
C TRP A 42 -4.99 8.63 7.38
N PRO A 43 -3.68 8.36 7.41
CA PRO A 43 -2.71 9.41 7.22
C PRO A 43 -2.90 10.07 5.86
N ALA A 44 -2.68 11.38 5.78
CA ALA A 44 -2.80 12.12 4.53
C ALA A 44 -1.84 11.60 3.45
N ILE A 45 -0.66 11.17 3.86
CA ILE A 45 0.38 10.60 3.01
C ILE A 45 0.65 9.18 3.47
N ARG A 46 0.53 8.23 2.55
CA ARG A 46 0.77 6.80 2.82
C ARG A 46 2.12 6.34 2.32
N ASP A 47 2.63 6.97 1.25
CA ASP A 47 3.91 6.62 0.66
C ASP A 47 4.40 7.76 -0.24
N ILE A 48 5.70 7.80 -0.46
CA ILE A 48 6.36 8.75 -1.35
C ILE A 48 7.36 7.99 -2.22
N ALA A 49 7.30 8.22 -3.52
CA ALA A 49 8.29 7.72 -4.46
C ALA A 49 8.88 8.89 -5.27
N VAL A 50 10.17 8.84 -5.52
CA VAL A 50 10.85 9.82 -6.38
C VAL A 50 11.36 9.09 -7.61
N ALA A 51 10.90 9.51 -8.77
CA ALA A 51 11.29 8.93 -10.04
C ALA A 51 11.05 9.94 -11.18
N ASP A 52 11.84 9.88 -12.26
CA ASP A 52 11.64 10.68 -13.48
C ASP A 52 11.53 12.18 -13.21
N ASP A 53 12.34 12.70 -12.27
CA ASP A 53 12.33 14.10 -11.82
C ASP A 53 10.96 14.55 -11.29
N ARG A 54 10.22 13.63 -10.68
CA ARG A 54 8.92 13.85 -10.04
C ARG A 54 8.87 13.22 -8.67
N ILE A 55 8.01 13.77 -7.82
CA ILE A 55 7.64 13.21 -6.53
C ILE A 55 6.23 12.69 -6.65
N TYR A 56 6.05 11.39 -6.40
CA TYR A 56 4.75 10.73 -6.40
C TYR A 56 4.32 10.50 -4.96
N VAL A 57 3.20 11.11 -4.57
CA VAL A 57 2.68 11.05 -3.21
C VAL A 57 1.41 10.20 -3.19
N ARG A 58 1.47 9.05 -2.55
CA ARG A 58 0.33 8.16 -2.37
C ARG A 58 -0.54 8.68 -1.23
N THR A 59 -1.81 8.92 -1.52
CA THR A 59 -2.79 9.41 -0.53
C THR A 59 -3.71 8.28 -0.06
N ALA A 60 -4.69 8.61 0.78
CA ALA A 60 -5.67 7.65 1.25
C ALA A 60 -6.50 7.06 0.09
N PRO A 61 -6.96 5.80 0.19
CA PRO A 61 -7.78 5.19 -0.85
C PRO A 61 -9.10 5.93 -1.05
N THR A 62 -9.59 5.95 -2.27
CA THR A 62 -10.90 6.47 -2.62
C THR A 62 -11.99 5.45 -2.30
N ARG A 63 -13.27 5.87 -2.37
CA ARG A 63 -14.42 4.99 -2.06
C ARG A 63 -14.55 3.80 -3.02
N ASP A 64 -14.11 3.96 -4.26
CA ASP A 64 -14.15 2.91 -5.29
C ASP A 64 -12.94 1.96 -5.25
N GLY A 65 -12.09 2.09 -4.23
CA GLY A 65 -10.90 1.26 -4.07
C GLY A 65 -9.70 1.66 -4.92
N ARG A 66 -9.84 2.69 -5.76
CA ARG A 66 -8.68 3.25 -6.47
C ARG A 66 -7.89 4.17 -5.53
N GLU A 67 -6.64 4.38 -5.84
CA GLU A 67 -5.76 5.26 -5.09
C GLU A 67 -5.42 6.49 -5.90
N THR A 68 -5.57 7.66 -5.31
CA THR A 68 -5.12 8.91 -5.92
C THR A 68 -3.67 9.18 -5.52
N TRP A 69 -2.83 9.38 -6.53
CA TRP A 69 -1.45 9.79 -6.35
C TRP A 69 -1.30 11.24 -6.81
N VAL A 70 -0.79 12.09 -5.92
CA VAL A 70 -0.45 13.46 -6.24
C VAL A 70 0.97 13.49 -6.81
N ILE A 71 1.14 14.18 -7.94
CA ILE A 71 2.43 14.28 -8.62
C ILE A 71 2.95 15.70 -8.44
N LEU A 72 4.16 15.81 -7.93
CA LEU A 72 4.84 17.10 -7.73
C LEU A 72 6.12 17.16 -8.55
N THR A 73 6.54 18.36 -8.91
CA THR A 73 7.90 18.59 -9.37
C THR A 73 8.88 18.45 -8.21
N LEU A 74 10.17 18.38 -8.47
CA LEU A 74 11.20 18.34 -7.41
C LEU A 74 11.20 19.60 -6.54
N GLU A 75 10.70 20.72 -7.06
CA GLU A 75 10.52 21.97 -6.31
C GLU A 75 9.25 22.00 -5.47
N GLY A 76 8.42 20.95 -5.55
CA GLY A 76 7.17 20.86 -4.79
C GLY A 76 5.96 21.50 -5.47
N THR A 77 6.05 21.85 -6.74
CA THR A 77 4.95 22.41 -7.51
C THR A 77 4.02 21.31 -8.01
N ASP A 78 2.72 21.55 -8.02
CA ASP A 78 1.71 20.60 -8.53
C ASP A 78 2.00 20.28 -10.02
N ALA A 79 2.18 19.01 -10.31
CA ALA A 79 2.39 18.48 -11.66
C ALA A 79 1.28 17.56 -12.14
N GLY A 80 0.23 17.35 -11.32
CA GLY A 80 -0.95 16.57 -11.67
C GLY A 80 -1.33 15.52 -10.63
N ARG A 81 -2.28 14.67 -11.02
CA ARG A 81 -2.78 13.56 -10.22
C ARG A 81 -3.01 12.36 -11.10
N ALA A 82 -2.90 11.18 -10.51
CA ALA A 82 -3.21 9.92 -11.19
C ALA A 82 -4.08 9.05 -10.29
N ASP A 83 -5.15 8.48 -10.85
CA ASP A 83 -5.95 7.47 -10.19
C ASP A 83 -5.44 6.11 -10.63
N LEU A 84 -4.87 5.38 -9.72
CA LEU A 84 -4.20 4.11 -9.98
C LEU A 84 -4.92 2.96 -9.28
N PRO A 85 -4.78 1.73 -9.79
CA PRO A 85 -5.26 0.55 -9.08
C PRO A 85 -4.70 0.49 -7.67
N PRO A 86 -5.42 -0.12 -6.71
CA PRO A 86 -4.90 -0.29 -5.37
C PRO A 86 -3.59 -1.10 -5.41
N VAL A 87 -2.62 -0.63 -4.66
CA VAL A 87 -1.37 -1.36 -4.44
C VAL A 87 -1.56 -2.21 -3.20
N ASP A 88 -1.44 -3.52 -3.35
CA ASP A 88 -1.44 -4.40 -2.19
C ASP A 88 -0.24 -4.08 -1.32
N ASP A 89 -0.49 -3.85 -0.05
CA ASP A 89 0.58 -3.59 0.88
C ASP A 89 1.45 -4.87 1.01
N ALA A 90 2.76 -4.67 1.05
CA ALA A 90 3.68 -5.77 1.28
C ALA A 90 3.33 -6.50 2.59
N PRO A 91 3.60 -7.79 2.69
CA PRO A 91 3.49 -8.48 3.97
C PRO A 91 4.20 -7.71 5.07
N PHE A 92 3.62 -7.70 6.25
CA PHE A 92 4.10 -6.90 7.39
C PHE A 92 5.62 -6.98 7.62
N LEU A 93 6.17 -8.20 7.59
CA LEU A 93 7.61 -8.39 7.77
C LEU A 93 8.43 -7.89 6.58
N ALA A 94 7.92 -7.99 5.38
CA ALA A 94 8.59 -7.45 4.20
C ALA A 94 8.69 -5.94 4.28
N THR A 95 7.64 -5.27 4.73
CA THR A 95 7.63 -3.82 4.96
C THR A 95 8.67 -3.41 6.00
N LEU A 96 8.78 -4.15 7.09
CA LEU A 96 9.80 -3.89 8.13
C LEU A 96 11.23 -4.05 7.60
N ASN A 97 11.43 -4.95 6.65
CA ASN A 97 12.73 -5.18 6.02
C ASN A 97 13.00 -4.26 4.82
N GLY A 98 12.14 -3.28 4.57
CA GLY A 98 12.28 -2.34 3.46
C GLY A 98 11.97 -2.94 2.08
N VAL A 99 11.30 -4.07 2.02
CA VAL A 99 10.85 -4.65 0.75
C VAL A 99 9.60 -3.93 0.26
N HIS A 100 9.66 -3.43 -0.95
CA HIS A 100 8.54 -2.77 -1.61
C HIS A 100 8.07 -3.62 -2.79
N TYR A 101 6.76 -3.83 -2.87
CA TYR A 101 6.12 -4.57 -3.96
C TYR A 101 5.61 -3.67 -5.06
N HIS A 102 5.98 -2.41 -5.03
CA HIS A 102 5.67 -1.46 -6.08
C HIS A 102 6.81 -0.46 -6.29
N THR A 103 6.92 0.05 -7.49
CA THR A 103 7.87 1.12 -7.84
C THR A 103 7.33 1.95 -8.98
N VAL A 104 7.83 3.16 -9.12
CA VAL A 104 7.53 4.06 -10.24
C VAL A 104 8.80 4.23 -11.06
N HIS A 105 8.67 4.08 -12.38
CA HIS A 105 9.79 4.27 -13.30
C HIS A 105 9.28 4.58 -14.71
N ASN A 106 9.90 5.53 -15.40
CA ASN A 106 9.55 5.94 -16.76
C ASN A 106 8.05 6.19 -16.97
N GLY A 107 7.40 6.90 -16.04
CA GLY A 107 5.98 7.22 -16.13
C GLY A 107 5.04 6.04 -15.96
N HIS A 108 5.51 4.95 -15.40
CA HIS A 108 4.69 3.76 -15.11
C HIS A 108 4.80 3.36 -13.65
N LEU A 109 3.69 2.86 -13.13
CA LEU A 109 3.63 2.15 -11.84
C LEU A 109 3.78 0.64 -12.13
N TYR A 110 4.72 0.02 -11.45
CA TYR A 110 4.94 -1.43 -11.47
C TYR A 110 4.54 -1.99 -10.12
N VAL A 111 3.64 -2.96 -10.11
CA VAL A 111 3.17 -3.62 -8.89
C VAL A 111 3.35 -5.12 -9.03
N ILE A 112 4.02 -5.74 -8.08
CA ILE A 112 4.07 -7.20 -7.94
C ILE A 112 3.03 -7.60 -6.90
N ARG A 113 2.15 -8.51 -7.27
CA ARG A 113 1.12 -9.02 -6.37
C ARG A 113 0.89 -10.51 -6.56
N ASN A 114 0.41 -11.15 -5.51
CA ASN A 114 0.01 -12.54 -5.58
C ASN A 114 -1.47 -12.64 -6.01
N ASN A 115 -1.75 -13.50 -6.98
CA ASN A 115 -3.12 -13.85 -7.33
C ASN A 115 -3.57 -14.98 -6.41
N GLU A 116 -4.43 -14.66 -5.44
CA GLU A 116 -4.90 -15.62 -4.43
C GLU A 116 -5.64 -16.83 -5.02
N ARG A 117 -6.24 -16.68 -6.21
CA ARG A 117 -6.97 -17.78 -6.86
C ARG A 117 -6.06 -18.82 -7.47
N THR A 118 -4.94 -18.40 -8.06
CA THR A 118 -4.00 -19.28 -8.77
C THR A 118 -2.72 -19.52 -8.01
N ASP A 119 -2.47 -18.76 -6.94
CA ASP A 119 -1.21 -18.72 -6.18
C ASP A 119 0.01 -18.33 -7.04
N ASP A 120 -0.24 -17.68 -8.16
CA ASP A 120 0.80 -17.15 -9.04
C ASP A 120 1.12 -15.69 -8.72
N TRP A 121 2.36 -15.31 -8.97
CA TRP A 121 2.77 -13.92 -8.88
C TRP A 121 2.52 -13.21 -10.23
N GLU A 122 1.97 -12.01 -10.14
CA GLU A 122 1.64 -11.17 -11.28
C GLU A 122 2.41 -9.85 -11.22
N LEU A 123 2.85 -9.37 -12.37
CA LEU A 123 3.35 -8.01 -12.55
C LEU A 123 2.27 -7.16 -13.23
N LEU A 124 1.75 -6.19 -12.50
CA LEU A 124 0.87 -5.17 -13.06
C LEU A 124 1.69 -3.97 -13.48
N VAL A 125 1.47 -3.48 -14.68
CA VAL A 125 2.10 -2.26 -15.20
C VAL A 125 0.99 -1.29 -15.59
N GLU A 126 0.98 -0.11 -14.97
CA GLU A 126 -0.01 0.93 -15.22
C GLU A 126 0.68 2.22 -15.62
N ARG A 127 0.24 2.84 -16.72
CA ARG A 127 0.76 4.13 -17.13
C ARG A 127 0.22 5.24 -16.22
N ILE A 128 1.11 6.06 -15.70
CA ILE A 128 0.77 7.28 -14.95
C ILE A 128 0.61 8.42 -15.96
N ARG A 129 -0.53 9.04 -15.91
CA ARG A 129 -0.83 10.17 -16.82
C ARG A 129 -0.70 11.50 -16.12
#